data_f21cc96d58366744a9e4278b6e521b6b
#
_entry.id   f21cc96d58366744a9e4278b6e521b6b
#
_cell.length_a   1.000
_cell.length_b   1.000
_cell.length_c   1.000
_cell.angle_alpha   90.00
_cell.angle_beta   90.00
_cell.angle_gamma   90.00
#
_symmetry.space_group_name_H-M   'P 1'
#
loop_
_entity.id
_entity.type
_entity.pdbx_description
1 polymer ?
#
loop_
_entity_poly.entity_id
_entity_poly.type
_entity_poly.pdbx_seq_one_letter_code
_entity_poly.pdbx_strand_id
1 'polypeptide(L)'
;ILGTGIAILLQKNTTKRRLLAEKETQLKQERVDNLLKEQELVTIDAMITGQEKERQRVANELHDDLGSLMATIKLHFDNVKDRNSDPALQHAQILLEEAYQKVRGMAHSKNSGVMSSQGLLPAIKKMAQVITEANALEVTVEDFGMGERLENSLELSLFRTVQELVANAIKHAEATKLNIQLTQHEDNLNIIVEDNGKGFDRSTVGKTKTGMGLTNIEKRIEHLEGNFTVDSVLGKGTSILIDIPV
;
A
#
# COMPACT_ATOMS: atom_id res chain seq x y z
N ILE A 1 28.32 -63.17 29.34
CA ILE A 1 28.09 -61.86 29.96
C ILE A 1 28.84 -60.75 29.22
N LEU A 2 30.13 -60.92 28.84
CA LEU A 2 30.91 -59.89 28.11
C LEU A 2 30.33 -59.60 26.68
N GLY A 3 29.87 -60.60 25.96
CA GLY A 3 29.34 -60.44 24.60
C GLY A 3 28.01 -59.66 24.54
N THR A 4 27.16 -59.83 25.55
CA THR A 4 25.87 -59.11 25.62
C THR A 4 26.08 -57.62 25.91
N GLY A 5 27.07 -57.27 26.77
CA GLY A 5 27.42 -55.86 27.03
C GLY A 5 27.96 -55.13 25.82
N ILE A 6 28.79 -55.77 25.03
CA ILE A 6 29.34 -55.17 23.80
C ILE A 6 28.23 -54.99 22.75
N ALA A 7 27.31 -55.94 22.58
CA ALA A 7 26.16 -55.82 21.65
C ALA A 7 25.26 -54.62 22.02
N ILE A 8 24.97 -54.42 23.32
CA ILE A 8 24.15 -53.27 23.78
C ILE A 8 24.87 -51.92 23.53
N LEU A 9 26.18 -51.89 23.76
CA LEU A 9 26.96 -50.68 23.48
C LEU A 9 27.01 -50.33 22.01
N LEU A 10 27.19 -51.33 21.12
CA LEU A 10 27.14 -51.13 19.68
C LEU A 10 25.76 -50.69 19.20
N GLN A 11 24.69 -51.26 19.74
CA GLN A 11 23.33 -50.89 19.43
C GLN A 11 23.03 -49.43 19.90
N LYS A 12 23.43 -49.03 21.07
CA LYS A 12 23.31 -47.66 21.57
C LYS A 12 24.10 -46.67 20.66
N ASN A 13 25.29 -47.02 20.22
CA ASN A 13 26.11 -46.19 19.40
C ASN A 13 25.51 -46.01 17.96
N THR A 14 24.97 -47.09 17.39
CA THR A 14 24.27 -47.04 16.10
C THR A 14 22.99 -46.22 16.18
N THR A 15 22.21 -46.36 17.25
CA THR A 15 20.99 -45.56 17.44
C THR A 15 21.31 -44.08 17.64
N LYS A 16 22.35 -43.76 18.40
CA LYS A 16 22.83 -42.37 18.60
C LYS A 16 23.28 -41.75 17.26
N ARG A 17 24.04 -42.51 16.45
CA ARG A 17 24.49 -42.04 15.11
C ARG A 17 23.31 -41.78 14.16
N ARG A 18 22.28 -42.67 14.16
CA ARG A 18 21.07 -42.46 13.39
C ARG A 18 20.32 -41.19 13.79
N LEU A 19 20.12 -41.00 15.11
CA LEU A 19 19.44 -39.81 15.63
C LEU A 19 20.20 -38.52 15.32
N LEU A 20 21.54 -38.55 15.35
CA LEU A 20 22.36 -37.40 14.95
C LEU A 20 22.24 -37.09 13.45
N ALA A 21 22.26 -38.12 12.61
CA ALA A 21 22.10 -37.98 11.17
C ALA A 21 20.69 -37.46 10.79
N GLU A 22 19.64 -37.91 11.47
CA GLU A 22 18.27 -37.41 11.30
C GLU A 22 18.15 -35.94 11.69
N LYS A 23 18.73 -35.55 12.84
CA LYS A 23 18.77 -34.14 13.26
C LYS A 23 19.54 -33.25 12.29
N GLU A 24 20.64 -33.75 11.77
CA GLU A 24 21.45 -33.00 10.80
C GLU A 24 20.70 -32.79 9.47
N THR A 25 19.95 -33.80 9.04
CA THR A 25 19.09 -33.69 7.87
C THR A 25 17.94 -32.73 8.08
N GLN A 26 17.30 -32.76 9.25
CA GLN A 26 16.24 -31.80 9.62
C GLN A 26 16.75 -30.36 9.64
N LEU A 27 17.89 -30.12 10.26
CA LEU A 27 18.52 -28.78 10.28
C LEU A 27 18.89 -28.27 8.89
N LYS A 28 19.38 -29.17 8.03
CA LYS A 28 19.68 -28.83 6.63
C LYS A 28 18.40 -28.45 5.86
N GLN A 29 17.33 -29.22 6.06
CA GLN A 29 16.03 -28.95 5.43
C GLN A 29 15.47 -27.61 5.89
N GLU A 30 15.44 -27.36 7.19
CA GLU A 30 14.99 -26.09 7.78
C GLU A 30 15.78 -24.89 7.25
N ARG A 31 17.10 -25.07 7.10
CA ARG A 31 17.96 -24.04 6.51
C ARG A 31 17.65 -23.77 5.04
N VAL A 32 17.38 -24.82 4.27
CA VAL A 32 16.97 -24.68 2.87
C VAL A 32 15.63 -23.96 2.76
N ASP A 33 14.65 -24.34 3.60
CA ASP A 33 13.33 -23.72 3.62
C ASP A 33 13.40 -22.23 3.99
N ASN A 34 14.25 -21.88 4.96
CA ASN A 34 14.48 -20.48 5.33
C ASN A 34 15.16 -19.69 4.21
N LEU A 35 16.16 -20.25 3.54
CA LEU A 35 16.81 -19.60 2.39
C LEU A 35 15.85 -19.41 1.21
N LEU A 36 14.96 -20.36 0.95
CA LEU A 36 13.94 -20.23 -0.09
C LEU A 36 12.96 -19.10 0.23
N LYS A 37 12.51 -19.01 1.49
CA LYS A 37 11.65 -17.91 1.94
C LYS A 37 12.34 -16.55 1.81
N GLU A 38 13.60 -16.44 2.23
CA GLU A 38 14.38 -15.21 2.08
C GLU A 38 14.55 -14.82 0.61
N GLN A 39 14.85 -15.76 -0.27
CA GLN A 39 14.95 -15.52 -1.70
C GLN A 39 13.61 -15.09 -2.32
N GLU A 40 12.49 -15.67 -1.88
CA GLU A 40 11.15 -15.30 -2.31
C GLU A 40 10.83 -13.85 -1.90
N LEU A 41 11.15 -13.47 -0.66
CA LEU A 41 10.98 -12.10 -0.16
C LEU A 41 11.79 -11.08 -0.98
N VAL A 42 13.06 -11.38 -1.23
CA VAL A 42 13.93 -10.51 -2.06
C VAL A 42 13.38 -10.38 -3.48
N THR A 43 12.85 -11.46 -4.04
CA THR A 43 12.25 -11.44 -5.38
C THR A 43 10.99 -10.58 -5.42
N ILE A 44 10.12 -10.72 -4.42
CA ILE A 44 8.89 -9.91 -4.29
C ILE A 44 9.25 -8.42 -4.14
N ASP A 45 10.19 -8.08 -3.27
CA ASP A 45 10.66 -6.71 -3.06
C ASP A 45 11.24 -6.10 -4.34
N ALA A 46 12.07 -6.87 -5.05
CA ALA A 46 12.61 -6.46 -6.34
C ALA A 46 11.53 -6.23 -7.41
N MET A 47 10.49 -7.07 -7.44
CA MET A 47 9.35 -6.91 -8.34
C MET A 47 8.55 -5.65 -7.99
N ILE A 48 8.25 -5.41 -6.71
CA ILE A 48 7.54 -4.22 -6.24
C ILE A 48 8.34 -2.96 -6.58
N THR A 49 9.63 -2.95 -6.28
CA THR A 49 10.53 -1.83 -6.58
C THR A 49 10.64 -1.57 -8.09
N GLY A 50 10.73 -2.63 -8.89
CA GLY A 50 10.76 -2.53 -10.36
C GLY A 50 9.46 -1.97 -10.93
N GLN A 51 8.33 -2.43 -10.43
CA GLN A 51 7.01 -1.98 -10.84
C GLN A 51 6.78 -0.50 -10.47
N GLU A 52 7.30 -0.07 -9.32
CA GLU A 52 7.22 1.32 -8.88
C GLU A 52 8.10 2.25 -9.72
N LYS A 53 9.34 1.84 -10.04
CA LYS A 53 10.23 2.57 -10.95
C LYS A 53 9.59 2.75 -12.33
N GLU A 54 8.99 1.70 -12.87
CA GLU A 54 8.31 1.76 -14.16
C GLU A 54 7.09 2.66 -14.12
N ARG A 55 6.27 2.55 -13.07
CA ARG A 55 5.13 3.45 -12.86
C ARG A 55 5.56 4.90 -12.75
N GLN A 56 6.67 5.17 -12.04
CA GLN A 56 7.22 6.52 -11.91
C GLN A 56 7.75 7.05 -13.27
N ARG A 57 8.39 6.18 -14.07
CA ARG A 57 8.86 6.51 -15.41
C ARG A 57 7.69 6.89 -16.31
N VAL A 58 6.64 6.06 -16.34
CA VAL A 58 5.43 6.32 -17.13
C VAL A 58 4.74 7.61 -16.68
N ALA A 59 4.62 7.85 -15.37
CA ALA A 59 4.03 9.06 -14.84
C ALA A 59 4.82 10.33 -15.24
N ASN A 60 6.15 10.24 -15.27
CA ASN A 60 7.00 11.35 -15.72
C ASN A 60 6.85 11.60 -17.22
N GLU A 61 6.88 10.56 -18.05
CA GLU A 61 6.65 10.68 -19.51
C GLU A 61 5.28 11.27 -19.80
N LEU A 62 4.23 10.80 -19.12
CA LEU A 62 2.89 11.37 -19.26
C LEU A 62 2.83 12.85 -18.85
N HIS A 63 3.58 13.23 -17.80
CA HIS A 63 3.63 14.63 -17.36
C HIS A 63 4.35 15.52 -18.38
N ASP A 64 5.50 15.09 -18.85
CA ASP A 64 6.37 15.92 -19.68
C ASP A 64 5.85 16.02 -21.10
N ASP A 65 5.37 14.94 -21.68
CA ASP A 65 4.90 14.90 -23.07
C ASP A 65 3.43 15.31 -23.20
N LEU A 66 2.53 14.63 -22.49
CA LEU A 66 1.09 14.93 -22.60
C LEU A 66 0.69 16.22 -21.85
N GLY A 67 1.32 16.49 -20.70
CA GLY A 67 1.03 17.70 -19.94
C GLY A 67 1.40 18.97 -20.71
N SER A 68 2.57 19.00 -21.35
CA SER A 68 3.02 20.12 -22.17
C SER A 68 2.17 20.29 -23.43
N LEU A 69 1.81 19.17 -24.08
CA LEU A 69 0.95 19.19 -25.28
C LEU A 69 -0.45 19.71 -24.95
N MET A 70 -1.05 19.23 -23.85
CA MET A 70 -2.36 19.67 -23.39
C MET A 70 -2.36 21.15 -22.97
N ALA A 71 -1.30 21.62 -22.31
CA ALA A 71 -1.14 23.04 -21.98
C ALA A 71 -1.07 23.91 -23.25
N THR A 72 -0.37 23.44 -24.28
CA THR A 72 -0.26 24.12 -25.57
C THR A 72 -1.60 24.17 -26.31
N ILE A 73 -2.33 23.05 -26.35
CA ILE A 73 -3.67 23.00 -26.96
C ILE A 73 -4.62 23.94 -26.23
N LYS A 74 -4.60 23.96 -24.89
CA LYS A 74 -5.41 24.87 -24.08
C LYS A 74 -5.10 26.32 -24.40
N LEU A 75 -3.81 26.69 -24.49
CA LEU A 75 -3.40 28.04 -24.85
C LEU A 75 -3.90 28.47 -26.24
N HIS A 76 -3.81 27.58 -27.22
CA HIS A 76 -4.34 27.85 -28.57
C HIS A 76 -5.87 27.97 -28.56
N PHE A 77 -6.55 27.14 -27.79
CA PHE A 77 -7.99 27.18 -27.65
C PHE A 77 -8.48 28.46 -26.95
N ASP A 78 -7.74 28.95 -25.94
CA ASP A 78 -8.03 30.20 -25.23
C ASP A 78 -7.88 31.44 -26.13
N ASN A 79 -7.09 31.36 -27.19
CA ASN A 79 -6.87 32.42 -28.17
C ASN A 79 -7.88 32.44 -29.34
N VAL A 80 -8.82 31.47 -29.41
CA VAL A 80 -9.87 31.48 -30.43
C VAL A 80 -10.85 32.63 -30.19
N LYS A 81 -10.97 33.53 -31.17
CA LYS A 81 -11.95 34.61 -31.13
C LYS A 81 -13.33 34.03 -31.38
N ASP A 82 -14.35 34.56 -30.72
CA ASP A 82 -15.78 34.15 -30.82
C ASP A 82 -16.14 32.76 -30.25
N ARG A 83 -15.29 32.14 -29.45
CA ARG A 83 -15.54 30.80 -28.83
C ARG A 83 -16.87 30.74 -28.04
N ASN A 84 -17.33 31.86 -27.46
CA ASN A 84 -18.56 31.91 -26.66
C ASN A 84 -19.82 31.87 -27.51
N SER A 85 -19.73 32.01 -28.81
CA SER A 85 -20.85 32.02 -29.74
C SER A 85 -21.19 30.63 -30.31
N ASP A 86 -20.24 29.68 -30.22
CA ASP A 86 -20.44 28.33 -30.77
C ASP A 86 -20.53 27.28 -29.63
N PRO A 87 -21.70 26.64 -29.47
CA PRO A 87 -21.89 25.61 -28.45
C PRO A 87 -20.91 24.41 -28.56
N ALA A 88 -20.47 24.08 -29.79
CA ALA A 88 -19.52 23.00 -29.99
C ALA A 88 -18.13 23.35 -29.46
N LEU A 89 -17.70 24.62 -29.63
CA LEU A 89 -16.44 25.10 -29.07
C LEU A 89 -16.47 25.17 -27.54
N GLN A 90 -17.58 25.56 -26.95
CA GLN A 90 -17.76 25.53 -25.48
C GLN A 90 -17.67 24.11 -24.96
N HIS A 91 -18.32 23.15 -25.59
CA HIS A 91 -18.24 21.73 -25.19
C HIS A 91 -16.83 21.16 -25.35
N ALA A 92 -16.13 21.49 -26.44
CA ALA A 92 -14.74 21.09 -26.62
C ALA A 92 -13.80 21.67 -25.57
N GLN A 93 -14.04 22.90 -25.10
CA GLN A 93 -13.27 23.50 -23.99
C GLN A 93 -13.46 22.73 -22.68
N ILE A 94 -14.69 22.33 -22.36
CA ILE A 94 -14.99 21.53 -21.15
C ILE A 94 -14.26 20.19 -21.23
N LEU A 95 -14.35 19.50 -22.36
CA LEU A 95 -13.67 18.21 -22.56
C LEU A 95 -12.13 18.35 -22.48
N LEU A 96 -11.59 19.43 -23.01
CA LEU A 96 -10.15 19.71 -22.94
C LEU A 96 -9.69 19.96 -21.49
N GLU A 97 -10.46 20.72 -20.71
CA GLU A 97 -10.19 20.95 -19.30
C GLU A 97 -10.27 19.65 -18.49
N GLU A 98 -11.30 18.84 -18.72
CA GLU A 98 -11.40 17.52 -18.09
C GLU A 98 -10.22 16.60 -18.45
N ALA A 99 -9.81 16.57 -19.72
CA ALA A 99 -8.66 15.79 -20.16
C ALA A 99 -7.36 16.29 -19.52
N TYR A 100 -7.15 17.62 -19.48
CA TYR A 100 -6.01 18.23 -18.83
C TYR A 100 -5.93 17.88 -17.33
N GLN A 101 -7.07 17.97 -16.62
CA GLN A 101 -7.13 17.64 -15.20
C GLN A 101 -6.90 16.13 -14.94
N LYS A 102 -7.40 15.25 -15.81
CA LYS A 102 -7.14 13.80 -15.73
C LYS A 102 -5.65 13.49 -15.95
N VAL A 103 -5.02 14.04 -16.98
CA VAL A 103 -3.58 13.84 -17.25
C VAL A 103 -2.75 14.40 -16.10
N ARG A 104 -3.06 15.60 -15.64
CA ARG A 104 -2.41 16.22 -14.49
C ARG A 104 -2.59 15.39 -13.21
N GLY A 105 -3.78 14.84 -12.96
CA GLY A 105 -4.05 13.96 -11.83
C GLY A 105 -3.25 12.66 -11.88
N MET A 106 -3.10 12.03 -13.05
CA MET A 106 -2.24 10.85 -13.22
C MET A 106 -0.76 11.17 -12.99
N ALA A 107 -0.31 12.34 -13.41
CA ALA A 107 1.05 12.83 -13.21
C ALA A 107 1.29 13.28 -11.75
N HIS A 108 0.27 13.85 -11.09
CA HIS A 108 0.32 14.28 -9.70
C HIS A 108 0.12 13.17 -8.66
N SER A 109 -0.04 11.89 -9.05
CA SER A 109 0.17 10.78 -8.11
C SER A 109 1.63 10.75 -7.56
N LYS A 110 2.39 11.82 -7.78
CA LYS A 110 3.70 12.19 -7.24
C LYS A 110 3.69 12.56 -5.74
N ASN A 111 2.85 11.97 -4.91
CA ASN A 111 3.05 12.11 -3.46
C ASN A 111 4.36 11.47 -2.97
N SER A 112 5.04 10.71 -3.84
CA SER A 112 6.37 10.15 -3.58
C SER A 112 7.46 11.21 -3.32
N GLY A 113 7.34 12.43 -3.88
CA GLY A 113 8.32 13.50 -3.65
C GLY A 113 8.27 14.08 -2.23
N VAL A 114 7.09 14.16 -1.63
CA VAL A 114 6.91 14.59 -0.24
C VAL A 114 7.38 13.49 0.71
N MET A 115 7.08 12.21 0.38
CA MET A 115 7.55 11.04 1.13
C MET A 115 9.07 11.01 1.26
N SER A 116 9.80 11.13 0.15
CA SER A 116 11.26 11.02 0.16
C SER A 116 11.95 12.17 0.93
N SER A 117 11.32 13.35 1.01
CA SER A 117 11.89 14.52 1.65
C SER A 117 11.39 14.78 3.08
N GLN A 118 10.13 14.48 3.37
CA GLN A 118 9.48 14.90 4.61
C GLN A 118 8.93 13.76 5.48
N GLY A 119 8.77 12.54 4.92
CA GLY A 119 8.32 11.35 5.64
C GLY A 119 6.82 11.06 5.54
N LEU A 120 6.40 10.01 6.25
CA LEU A 120 5.06 9.42 6.19
C LEU A 120 3.96 10.41 6.58
N LEU A 121 4.05 11.01 7.77
CA LEU A 121 2.98 11.88 8.30
C LEU A 121 2.73 13.12 7.44
N PRO A 122 3.75 13.90 7.01
CA PRO A 122 3.53 15.03 6.10
C PRO A 122 2.93 14.63 4.76
N ALA A 123 3.31 13.47 4.23
CA ALA A 123 2.76 12.96 2.98
C ALA A 123 1.27 12.61 3.11
N ILE A 124 0.86 11.96 4.21
CA ILE A 124 -0.55 11.65 4.51
C ILE A 124 -1.34 12.94 4.70
N LYS A 125 -0.84 13.90 5.48
CA LYS A 125 -1.50 15.21 5.69
C LYS A 125 -1.69 15.96 4.36
N LYS A 126 -0.68 15.95 3.50
CA LYS A 126 -0.78 16.57 2.17
C LYS A 126 -1.82 15.88 1.27
N MET A 127 -1.86 14.56 1.28
CA MET A 127 -2.86 13.79 0.54
C MET A 127 -4.27 14.11 1.05
N ALA A 128 -4.49 14.11 2.37
CA ALA A 128 -5.77 14.42 3.00
C ALA A 128 -6.26 15.83 2.62
N GLN A 129 -5.37 16.83 2.65
CA GLN A 129 -5.68 18.20 2.25
C GLN A 129 -6.18 18.26 0.80
N VAL A 130 -5.45 17.64 -0.14
CA VAL A 130 -5.81 17.65 -1.57
C VAL A 130 -7.18 17.02 -1.81
N ILE A 131 -7.49 15.91 -1.12
CA ILE A 131 -8.78 15.21 -1.26
C ILE A 131 -9.92 16.06 -0.70
N THR A 132 -9.73 16.68 0.46
CA THR A 132 -10.73 17.55 1.09
C THR A 132 -10.98 18.81 0.25
N GLU A 133 -9.94 19.45 -0.29
CA GLU A 133 -10.05 20.61 -1.17
C GLU A 133 -10.80 20.30 -2.48
N ALA A 134 -10.71 19.05 -2.96
CA ALA A 134 -11.46 18.57 -4.12
C ALA A 134 -12.94 18.28 -3.83
N ASN A 135 -13.42 18.47 -2.60
CA ASN A 135 -14.78 18.16 -2.11
C ASN A 135 -15.23 16.72 -2.39
N ALA A 136 -14.26 15.78 -2.53
CA ALA A 136 -14.59 14.37 -2.76
C ALA A 136 -14.92 13.63 -1.46
N LEU A 137 -14.24 13.98 -0.36
CA LEU A 137 -14.36 13.36 0.95
C LEU A 137 -13.69 14.29 1.98
N GLU A 138 -14.32 14.54 3.12
CA GLU A 138 -13.68 15.24 4.23
C GLU A 138 -12.70 14.28 4.94
N VAL A 139 -11.40 14.54 4.83
CA VAL A 139 -10.35 13.69 5.40
C VAL A 139 -9.65 14.43 6.53
N THR A 140 -9.71 13.85 7.74
CA THR A 140 -8.98 14.34 8.92
C THR A 140 -7.79 13.44 9.22
N VAL A 141 -6.69 14.03 9.71
CA VAL A 141 -5.48 13.30 10.09
C VAL A 141 -5.06 13.71 11.48
N GLU A 142 -5.03 12.76 12.39
CA GLU A 142 -4.58 12.91 13.77
C GLU A 142 -3.28 12.14 13.97
N ASP A 143 -2.34 12.71 14.72
CA ASP A 143 -1.10 12.02 15.04
C ASP A 143 -0.74 12.11 16.52
N PHE A 144 -0.20 11.04 17.05
CA PHE A 144 0.24 10.92 18.43
C PHE A 144 1.61 10.23 18.47
N GLY A 145 2.62 10.97 18.90
CA GLY A 145 3.98 10.44 19.08
C GLY A 145 4.80 10.28 17.79
N MET A 146 4.30 10.71 16.65
CA MET A 146 5.03 10.68 15.38
C MET A 146 6.17 11.69 15.38
N GLY A 147 7.37 11.30 15.84
CA GLY A 147 8.53 12.19 15.97
C GLY A 147 9.73 11.78 15.14
N GLU A 148 10.03 10.53 15.07
CA GLU A 148 11.19 9.99 14.36
C GLU A 148 10.81 9.44 12.99
N ARG A 149 11.75 9.56 12.04
CA ARG A 149 11.62 8.97 10.70
C ARG A 149 11.76 7.46 10.81
N LEU A 150 10.87 6.76 10.14
CA LEU A 150 11.00 5.32 9.93
C LEU A 150 11.93 5.02 8.76
N GLU A 151 12.25 3.76 8.54
CA GLU A 151 12.97 3.34 7.36
C GLU A 151 12.17 3.71 6.09
N ASN A 152 12.84 4.26 5.08
CA ASN A 152 12.19 4.79 3.87
C ASN A 152 11.30 3.77 3.14
N SER A 153 11.69 2.49 3.11
CA SER A 153 10.91 1.44 2.46
C SER A 153 9.61 1.16 3.23
N LEU A 154 9.67 1.19 4.56
CA LEU A 154 8.53 1.03 5.45
C LEU A 154 7.56 2.21 5.30
N GLU A 155 8.06 3.46 5.38
CA GLU A 155 7.23 4.66 5.19
C GLU A 155 6.50 4.65 3.83
N LEU A 156 7.20 4.25 2.76
CA LEU A 156 6.62 4.16 1.42
C LEU A 156 5.53 3.09 1.36
N SER A 157 5.77 1.93 1.93
CA SER A 157 4.81 0.82 1.99
C SER A 157 3.54 1.22 2.75
N LEU A 158 3.71 1.88 3.91
CA LEU A 158 2.60 2.37 4.74
C LEU A 158 1.82 3.49 4.04
N PHE A 159 2.51 4.45 3.43
CA PHE A 159 1.86 5.50 2.64
C PHE A 159 0.97 4.92 1.53
N ARG A 160 1.49 3.92 0.79
CA ARG A 160 0.73 3.22 -0.25
C ARG A 160 -0.49 2.51 0.30
N THR A 161 -0.33 1.88 1.44
CA THR A 161 -1.44 1.21 2.11
C THR A 161 -2.54 2.20 2.48
N VAL A 162 -2.20 3.31 3.14
CA VAL A 162 -3.17 4.36 3.47
C VAL A 162 -3.80 4.95 2.21
N GLN A 163 -3.02 5.23 1.17
CA GLN A 163 -3.54 5.74 -0.12
C GLN A 163 -4.57 4.79 -0.73
N GLU A 164 -4.33 3.48 -0.71
CA GLU A 164 -5.26 2.48 -1.22
C GLU A 164 -6.54 2.39 -0.38
N LEU A 165 -6.43 2.49 0.95
CA LEU A 165 -7.59 2.51 1.85
C LEU A 165 -8.47 3.75 1.61
N VAL A 166 -7.86 4.93 1.48
CA VAL A 166 -8.57 6.17 1.15
C VAL A 166 -9.24 6.07 -0.23
N ALA A 167 -8.54 5.52 -1.23
CA ALA A 167 -9.13 5.30 -2.55
C ALA A 167 -10.32 4.32 -2.52
N ASN A 168 -10.27 3.31 -1.65
CA ASN A 168 -11.38 2.38 -1.44
C ASN A 168 -12.59 3.07 -0.80
N ALA A 169 -12.36 3.94 0.18
CA ALA A 169 -13.43 4.75 0.77
C ALA A 169 -14.11 5.64 -0.27
N ILE A 170 -13.34 6.37 -1.08
CA ILE A 170 -13.86 7.23 -2.16
C ILE A 170 -14.67 6.44 -3.19
N LYS A 171 -14.16 5.26 -3.61
CA LYS A 171 -14.78 4.48 -4.70
C LYS A 171 -15.97 3.63 -4.25
N HIS A 172 -15.96 3.16 -3.01
CA HIS A 172 -16.82 2.05 -2.60
C HIS A 172 -17.66 2.35 -1.37
N ALA A 173 -17.23 3.24 -0.48
CA ALA A 173 -17.90 3.43 0.80
C ALA A 173 -19.08 4.39 0.74
N GLU A 174 -19.15 5.29 -0.25
CA GLU A 174 -20.12 6.40 -0.26
C GLU A 174 -20.03 7.25 1.03
N ALA A 175 -18.81 7.32 1.59
CA ALA A 175 -18.52 8.04 2.81
C ALA A 175 -18.46 9.55 2.56
N THR A 176 -18.81 10.33 3.58
CA THR A 176 -18.66 11.79 3.59
C THR A 176 -17.47 12.23 4.43
N LYS A 177 -17.04 11.38 5.39
CA LYS A 177 -15.92 11.63 6.29
C LYS A 177 -15.03 10.41 6.39
N LEU A 178 -13.74 10.67 6.49
CA LEU A 178 -12.71 9.68 6.74
C LEU A 178 -11.71 10.23 7.75
N ASN A 179 -11.42 9.45 8.78
CA ASN A 179 -10.41 9.77 9.79
C ASN A 179 -9.19 8.85 9.61
N ILE A 180 -8.00 9.42 9.66
CA ILE A 180 -6.72 8.69 9.66
C ILE A 180 -6.01 9.06 10.96
N GLN A 181 -5.76 8.07 11.81
CA GLN A 181 -5.01 8.27 13.04
C GLN A 181 -3.71 7.48 12.97
N LEU A 182 -2.60 8.14 13.32
CA LEU A 182 -1.28 7.51 13.45
C LEU A 182 -0.83 7.64 14.90
N THR A 183 -0.47 6.54 15.53
CA THR A 183 0.04 6.53 16.91
C THR A 183 1.33 5.74 16.94
N GLN A 184 2.44 6.42 17.25
CA GLN A 184 3.76 5.78 17.37
C GLN A 184 4.10 5.58 18.85
N HIS A 185 4.43 4.34 19.19
CA HIS A 185 4.99 3.91 20.46
C HIS A 185 6.48 3.54 20.28
N GLU A 186 7.17 3.16 21.36
CA GLU A 186 8.60 2.83 21.29
C GLU A 186 8.92 1.71 20.29
N ASP A 187 8.09 0.65 20.22
CA ASP A 187 8.35 -0.54 19.41
C ASP A 187 7.28 -0.80 18.35
N ASN A 188 6.33 0.13 18.15
CA ASN A 188 5.16 -0.16 17.34
C ASN A 188 4.53 1.13 16.80
N LEU A 189 4.02 1.06 15.56
CA LEU A 189 3.21 2.07 14.91
C LEU A 189 1.81 1.53 14.65
N ASN A 190 0.79 2.19 15.22
CA ASN A 190 -0.61 1.95 14.89
C ASN A 190 -1.09 2.95 13.84
N ILE A 191 -1.80 2.47 12.84
CA ILE A 191 -2.53 3.29 11.88
C ILE A 191 -3.99 2.85 11.88
N ILE A 192 -4.90 3.77 12.12
CA ILE A 192 -6.34 3.54 12.05
C ILE A 192 -6.89 4.37 10.90
N VAL A 193 -7.69 3.75 10.04
CA VAL A 193 -8.41 4.42 8.94
C VAL A 193 -9.88 4.10 9.08
N GLU A 194 -10.70 5.12 9.32
CA GLU A 194 -12.12 4.96 9.58
C GLU A 194 -12.96 5.82 8.63
N ASP A 195 -13.94 5.21 7.97
CA ASP A 195 -14.93 5.90 7.16
C ASP A 195 -16.34 5.75 7.75
N ASN A 196 -17.19 6.76 7.52
CA ASN A 196 -18.59 6.76 7.90
C ASN A 196 -19.53 6.28 6.79
N GLY A 197 -19.02 5.45 5.87
CA GLY A 197 -19.74 5.02 4.69
C GLY A 197 -20.72 3.88 4.94
N LYS A 198 -21.11 3.21 3.86
CA LYS A 198 -22.09 2.12 3.91
C LYS A 198 -21.60 0.81 4.52
N GLY A 199 -20.29 0.67 4.74
CA GLY A 199 -19.70 -0.58 5.20
C GLY A 199 -19.92 -1.76 4.25
N PHE A 200 -19.49 -2.94 4.66
CA PHE A 200 -19.65 -4.20 3.91
C PHE A 200 -19.64 -5.42 4.83
N ASP A 201 -20.12 -6.55 4.32
CA ASP A 201 -20.03 -7.84 5.01
C ASP A 201 -18.67 -8.48 4.73
N ARG A 202 -17.83 -8.62 5.76
CA ARG A 202 -16.48 -9.20 5.67
C ARG A 202 -16.49 -10.64 5.13
N SER A 203 -17.55 -11.42 5.33
CA SER A 203 -17.66 -12.80 4.83
C SER A 203 -17.67 -12.90 3.30
N THR A 204 -17.92 -11.77 2.62
CA THR A 204 -17.92 -11.66 1.15
C THR A 204 -16.59 -11.23 0.56
N VAL A 205 -15.65 -10.75 1.39
CA VAL A 205 -14.31 -10.33 0.98
C VAL A 205 -13.51 -11.55 0.51
N GLY A 206 -12.84 -11.44 -0.63
CA GLY A 206 -12.07 -12.53 -1.24
C GLY A 206 -12.85 -13.44 -2.19
N LYS A 207 -14.19 -13.39 -2.20
CA LYS A 207 -15.04 -14.17 -3.14
C LYS A 207 -15.38 -13.40 -4.41
N THR A 208 -15.14 -12.10 -4.43
CA THR A 208 -15.41 -11.21 -5.57
C THR A 208 -14.16 -10.45 -6.00
N LYS A 209 -14.11 -9.99 -7.26
CA LYS A 209 -13.00 -9.16 -7.78
C LYS A 209 -12.76 -7.90 -6.95
N THR A 210 -13.77 -7.40 -6.26
CA THR A 210 -13.71 -6.22 -5.39
C THR A 210 -12.97 -6.47 -4.08
N GLY A 211 -12.82 -7.72 -3.64
CA GLY A 211 -12.13 -8.10 -2.40
C GLY A 211 -10.60 -8.26 -2.53
N MET A 212 -10.05 -8.23 -3.74
CA MET A 212 -8.61 -8.45 -3.96
C MET A 212 -7.73 -7.32 -3.39
N GLY A 213 -8.23 -6.09 -3.32
CA GLY A 213 -7.50 -4.94 -2.77
C GLY A 213 -7.15 -5.14 -1.29
N LEU A 214 -8.15 -5.43 -0.45
CA LEU A 214 -7.93 -5.65 0.98
C LEU A 214 -7.05 -6.87 1.26
N THR A 215 -7.20 -7.95 0.50
CA THR A 215 -6.33 -9.14 0.62
C THR A 215 -4.88 -8.83 0.27
N ASN A 216 -4.64 -7.96 -0.72
CA ASN A 216 -3.28 -7.53 -1.08
C ASN A 216 -2.66 -6.64 0.00
N ILE A 217 -3.47 -5.76 0.61
CA ILE A 217 -3.04 -4.95 1.76
C ILE A 217 -2.69 -5.85 2.94
N GLU A 218 -3.56 -6.80 3.30
CA GLU A 218 -3.34 -7.76 4.38
C GLU A 218 -2.01 -8.49 4.21
N LYS A 219 -1.75 -9.08 3.04
CA LYS A 219 -0.47 -9.74 2.73
C LYS A 219 0.73 -8.79 2.83
N ARG A 220 0.59 -7.55 2.40
CA ARG A 220 1.65 -6.55 2.50
C ARG A 220 1.98 -6.23 3.96
N ILE A 221 0.98 -6.11 4.81
CA ILE A 221 1.15 -5.87 6.24
C ILE A 221 1.75 -7.09 6.95
N GLU A 222 1.30 -8.31 6.61
CA GLU A 222 1.90 -9.55 7.10
C GLU A 222 3.41 -9.65 6.75
N HIS A 223 3.83 -9.21 5.56
CA HIS A 223 5.24 -9.18 5.16
C HIS A 223 6.09 -8.17 5.96
N LEU A 224 5.45 -7.17 6.55
CA LEU A 224 6.06 -6.21 7.47
C LEU A 224 6.00 -6.68 8.92
N GLU A 225 5.69 -7.97 9.14
CA GLU A 225 5.49 -8.56 10.47
C GLU A 225 4.38 -7.88 11.28
N GLY A 226 3.49 -7.15 10.59
CA GLY A 226 2.39 -6.41 11.19
C GLY A 226 1.08 -7.20 11.22
N ASN A 227 0.09 -6.61 11.89
CA ASN A 227 -1.28 -7.11 11.96
C ASN A 227 -2.22 -6.19 11.19
N PHE A 228 -3.17 -6.78 10.47
CA PHE A 228 -4.21 -6.07 9.73
C PHE A 228 -5.59 -6.52 10.18
N THR A 229 -6.35 -5.61 10.77
CA THR A 229 -7.70 -5.90 11.25
C THR A 229 -8.71 -5.00 10.55
N VAL A 230 -9.79 -5.61 10.07
CA VAL A 230 -10.90 -4.90 9.42
C VAL A 230 -12.16 -5.13 10.24
N ASP A 231 -12.79 -4.05 10.66
CA ASP A 231 -14.13 -4.05 11.24
C ASP A 231 -15.06 -3.23 10.33
N SER A 232 -16.08 -3.89 9.76
CA SER A 232 -17.04 -3.25 8.86
C SER A 232 -18.43 -3.80 9.09
N VAL A 233 -19.37 -2.89 9.25
CA VAL A 233 -20.77 -3.22 9.48
C VAL A 233 -21.63 -2.46 8.47
N LEU A 234 -22.51 -3.16 7.78
CA LEU A 234 -23.43 -2.55 6.83
C LEU A 234 -24.21 -1.38 7.48
N GLY A 235 -24.13 -0.22 6.84
CA GLY A 235 -24.75 1.03 7.28
C GLY A 235 -24.03 1.78 8.40
N LYS A 236 -22.83 1.31 8.84
CA LYS A 236 -22.05 1.96 9.91
C LYS A 236 -20.64 2.39 9.51
N GLY A 237 -20.22 2.08 8.27
CA GLY A 237 -18.86 2.38 7.79
C GLY A 237 -17.88 1.26 8.01
N THR A 238 -16.59 1.60 7.89
CA THR A 238 -15.48 0.66 8.02
C THR A 238 -14.37 1.27 8.87
N SER A 239 -13.82 0.47 9.79
CA SER A 239 -12.61 0.78 10.56
C SER A 239 -11.54 -0.26 10.23
N ILE A 240 -10.36 0.21 9.88
CA ILE A 240 -9.20 -0.62 9.56
C ILE A 240 -8.07 -0.25 10.50
N LEU A 241 -7.59 -1.25 11.23
CA LEU A 241 -6.45 -1.12 12.13
C LEU A 241 -5.25 -1.85 11.55
N ILE A 242 -4.12 -1.18 11.53
CA ILE A 242 -2.81 -1.68 11.11
C ILE A 242 -1.86 -1.49 12.27
N ASP A 243 -1.22 -2.58 12.71
CA ASP A 243 -0.16 -2.59 13.72
C ASP A 243 1.15 -3.04 13.09
N ILE A 244 2.19 -2.23 13.20
CA ILE A 244 3.51 -2.51 12.61
C ILE A 244 4.58 -2.39 13.69
N PRO A 245 5.46 -3.38 13.87
CA PRO A 245 6.66 -3.24 14.68
C PRO A 245 7.62 -2.24 14.01
N VAL A 246 8.23 -1.34 14.80
CA VAL A 246 9.13 -0.27 14.33
C VAL A 246 10.38 -0.20 15.19
#